data_172af4b4151e8538a63d2f33a5be8a53
#
_entry.id   172af4b4151e8538a63d2f33a5be8a53
#
_cell.length_a   1.000
_cell.length_b   1.000
_cell.length_c   1.000
_cell.angle_alpha   90.00
_cell.angle_beta   90.00
_cell.angle_gamma   90.00
#
_symmetry.space_group_name_H-M   'P 1'
#
loop_
_entity.id
_entity.type
_entity.pdbx_description
1 polymer ?
#
loop_
_entity_poly.entity_id
_entity_poly.type
_entity_poly.pdbx_seq_one_letter_code
_entity_poly.pdbx_strand_id
1 'polypeptide(L)'
;FLIPLFEKLSLICYTNNNKWIYTFIEVIILKEKNNESAENYLETILVLSKRLPVVRSVDVANQLDFKKSSVSIAMKNLREKNHITVTDAGYIYLTESGKAIADMIYERHQLLTSCLEKLGVSAEIAEKDACKIEHVISKESFEAIKEYVKANIR
;
A
#
# COMPACT_ATOMS: atom_id res chain seq x y z
N PHE A 1 12.40 21.57 7.46
CA PHE A 1 12.86 20.49 8.37
C PHE A 1 13.43 19.27 7.63
N LEU A 2 13.85 19.44 6.36
CA LEU A 2 14.48 18.40 5.50
C LEU A 2 16.01 18.57 5.34
N ILE A 3 16.59 19.56 6.00
CA ILE A 3 18.02 19.92 5.88
C ILE A 3 18.98 18.89 6.53
N PRO A 4 18.64 18.16 7.63
CA PRO A 4 19.62 17.23 8.21
C PRO A 4 19.89 15.97 7.39
N LEU A 5 18.98 15.60 6.47
CA LEU A 5 19.16 14.38 5.66
C LEU A 5 20.06 14.62 4.45
N PHE A 6 20.01 15.84 3.89
CA PHE A 6 20.84 16.24 2.75
C PHE A 6 22.32 16.47 3.15
N GLU A 7 22.58 16.98 4.36
CA GLU A 7 23.95 17.13 4.85
C GLU A 7 24.62 15.77 5.14
N LYS A 8 23.88 14.77 5.62
CA LYS A 8 24.42 13.41 5.74
C LYS A 8 24.66 12.72 4.39
N LEU A 9 23.88 13.05 3.38
CA LEU A 9 24.09 12.56 2.01
C LEU A 9 25.32 13.18 1.34
N SER A 10 25.65 14.44 1.63
CA SER A 10 26.84 15.11 1.08
C SER A 10 28.16 14.57 1.66
N LEU A 11 28.16 14.09 2.90
CA LEU A 11 29.32 13.45 3.53
C LEU A 11 29.60 12.03 3.00
N ILE A 12 28.58 11.35 2.45
CA ILE A 12 28.72 10.00 1.89
C ILE A 12 29.21 10.05 0.43
N CYS A 13 29.05 11.17 -0.27
CA CYS A 13 29.53 11.35 -1.65
C CYS A 13 31.04 11.47 -1.81
N TYR A 14 31.82 11.53 -0.72
CA TYR A 14 33.27 11.80 -0.79
C TYR A 14 34.17 10.57 -0.57
N THR A 15 33.63 9.39 -0.48
CA THR A 15 34.43 8.16 -0.43
C THR A 15 34.34 7.39 -1.76
N ASN A 16 35.47 7.18 -2.35
CA ASN A 16 35.74 6.67 -3.70
C ASN A 16 35.26 5.23 -3.97
N ASN A 17 34.08 4.85 -3.45
CA ASN A 17 33.45 3.55 -3.71
C ASN A 17 31.91 3.69 -3.79
N ASN A 18 31.40 3.88 -5.01
CA ASN A 18 29.96 3.98 -5.33
C ASN A 18 29.07 2.86 -4.78
N LYS A 19 29.64 1.80 -4.25
CA LYS A 19 28.94 0.60 -3.78
C LYS A 19 28.00 0.86 -2.60
N TRP A 20 28.37 1.74 -1.68
CA TRP A 20 27.56 2.05 -0.48
C TRP A 20 26.33 2.93 -0.80
N ILE A 21 26.46 3.83 -1.76
CA ILE A 21 25.33 4.69 -2.19
C ILE A 21 24.26 3.85 -2.87
N TYR A 22 24.66 2.94 -3.74
CA TYR A 22 23.72 2.00 -4.39
C TYR A 22 23.03 1.11 -3.36
N THR A 23 23.75 0.57 -2.39
CA THR A 23 23.17 -0.27 -1.33
C THR A 23 22.16 0.51 -0.48
N PHE A 24 22.43 1.78 -0.16
CA PHE A 24 21.52 2.61 0.64
C PHE A 24 20.24 2.98 -0.15
N ILE A 25 20.40 3.34 -1.41
CA ILE A 25 19.26 3.61 -2.33
C ILE A 25 18.43 2.34 -2.53
N GLU A 26 19.07 1.21 -2.77
CA GLU A 26 18.39 -0.09 -2.90
C GLU A 26 17.61 -0.44 -1.63
N VAL A 27 18.17 -0.23 -0.45
CA VAL A 27 17.48 -0.49 0.84
C VAL A 27 16.26 0.40 1.01
N ILE A 28 16.34 1.70 0.63
CA ILE A 28 15.18 2.61 0.69
C ILE A 28 14.11 2.16 -0.29
N ILE A 29 14.46 1.91 -1.54
CA ILE A 29 13.51 1.46 -2.59
C ILE A 29 12.86 0.14 -2.20
N LEU A 30 13.63 -0.81 -1.66
CA LEU A 30 13.10 -2.09 -1.18
C LEU A 30 12.16 -1.92 0.02
N LYS A 31 12.43 -0.97 0.90
CA LYS A 31 11.57 -0.68 2.05
C LYS A 31 10.24 -0.06 1.62
N GLU A 32 10.26 0.88 0.68
CA GLU A 32 9.04 1.47 0.11
C GLU A 32 8.20 0.42 -0.64
N LYS A 33 8.83 -0.37 -1.50
CA LYS A 33 8.16 -1.46 -2.23
C LYS A 33 7.58 -2.54 -1.30
N ASN A 34 8.23 -2.82 -0.17
CA ASN A 34 7.71 -3.76 0.84
C ASN A 34 6.50 -3.19 1.59
N ASN A 35 6.45 -1.86 1.80
CA ASN A 35 5.29 -1.22 2.41
C ASN A 35 4.09 -1.22 1.46
N GLU A 36 4.27 -0.81 0.21
CA GLU A 36 3.25 -0.87 -0.84
C GLU A 36 2.65 -2.28 -0.98
N SER A 37 3.53 -3.30 -1.01
CA SER A 37 3.08 -4.69 -1.07
C SER A 37 2.26 -5.09 0.17
N ALA A 38 2.65 -4.66 1.37
CA ALA A 38 1.91 -4.95 2.60
C ALA A 38 0.54 -4.26 2.61
N GLU A 39 0.47 -3.00 2.18
CA GLU A 39 -0.76 -2.21 2.06
C GLU A 39 -1.75 -2.87 1.10
N ASN A 40 -1.28 -3.29 -0.08
CA ASN A 40 -2.10 -3.98 -1.09
C ASN A 40 -2.70 -5.29 -0.53
N TYR A 41 -1.91 -6.09 0.21
CA TYR A 41 -2.45 -7.30 0.84
C TYR A 41 -3.50 -6.98 1.91
N LEU A 42 -3.27 -5.96 2.74
CA LEU A 42 -4.22 -5.59 3.81
C LEU A 42 -5.52 -5.05 3.23
N GLU A 43 -5.46 -4.22 2.20
CA GLU A 43 -6.62 -3.74 1.47
C GLU A 43 -7.39 -4.92 0.82
N THR A 44 -6.69 -5.83 0.15
CA THR A 44 -7.31 -7.02 -0.45
C THR A 44 -8.04 -7.86 0.60
N ILE A 45 -7.45 -8.07 1.79
CA ILE A 45 -8.11 -8.79 2.89
C ILE A 45 -9.36 -8.03 3.34
N LEU A 46 -9.30 -6.69 3.47
CA LEU A 46 -10.46 -5.88 3.82
C LEU A 46 -11.60 -6.02 2.79
N VAL A 47 -11.28 -5.91 1.51
CA VAL A 47 -12.28 -6.03 0.42
C VAL A 47 -12.90 -7.42 0.40
N LEU A 48 -12.09 -8.47 0.53
CA LEU A 48 -12.57 -9.85 0.58
C LEU A 48 -13.43 -10.11 1.82
N SER A 49 -13.08 -9.55 2.97
CA SER A 49 -13.87 -9.71 4.21
C SER A 49 -15.27 -9.11 4.13
N LYS A 50 -15.51 -8.17 3.21
CA LYS A 50 -16.85 -7.62 2.93
C LYS A 50 -17.71 -8.53 2.03
N ARG A 51 -17.09 -9.48 1.32
CA ARG A 51 -17.75 -10.35 0.32
C ARG A 51 -17.81 -11.82 0.74
N LEU A 52 -16.86 -12.27 1.54
CA LEU A 52 -16.73 -13.66 1.94
C LEU A 52 -16.99 -13.81 3.45
N PRO A 53 -17.59 -14.90 3.89
CA PRO A 53 -17.79 -15.17 5.31
C PRO A 53 -16.47 -15.34 6.07
N VAL A 54 -15.43 -15.84 5.39
CA VAL A 54 -14.06 -15.99 5.89
C VAL A 54 -13.07 -15.79 4.76
N VAL A 55 -11.89 -15.23 5.06
CA VAL A 55 -10.80 -15.00 4.09
C VAL A 55 -9.67 -15.98 4.37
N ARG A 56 -9.10 -16.58 3.33
CA ARG A 56 -7.92 -17.45 3.38
C ARG A 56 -6.83 -16.93 2.43
N SER A 57 -5.59 -17.37 2.64
CA SER A 57 -4.47 -17.00 1.76
C SER A 57 -4.71 -17.33 0.27
N VAL A 58 -5.48 -18.39 -0.02
CA VAL A 58 -5.81 -18.75 -1.39
C VAL A 58 -6.77 -17.75 -2.04
N ASP A 59 -7.68 -17.14 -1.27
CA ASP A 59 -8.62 -16.15 -1.77
C ASP A 59 -7.86 -14.85 -2.13
N VAL A 60 -6.91 -14.46 -1.28
CA VAL A 60 -6.00 -13.33 -1.54
C VAL A 60 -5.14 -13.60 -2.78
N ALA A 61 -4.59 -14.82 -2.92
CA ALA A 61 -3.79 -15.19 -4.07
C ALA A 61 -4.58 -15.12 -5.38
N ASN A 62 -5.81 -15.61 -5.38
CA ASN A 62 -6.70 -15.58 -6.54
C ASN A 62 -7.13 -14.14 -6.88
N GLN A 63 -7.42 -13.30 -5.88
CA GLN A 63 -7.85 -11.91 -6.10
C GLN A 63 -6.74 -11.07 -6.74
N LEU A 64 -5.48 -11.29 -6.33
CA LEU A 64 -4.32 -10.53 -6.81
C LEU A 64 -3.62 -11.17 -8.02
N ASP A 65 -4.04 -12.36 -8.44
CA ASP A 65 -3.34 -13.18 -9.46
C ASP A 65 -1.86 -13.43 -9.09
N PHE A 66 -1.59 -13.68 -7.82
CA PHE A 66 -0.25 -13.92 -7.31
C PHE A 66 -0.01 -15.40 -7.00
N LYS A 67 1.27 -15.81 -7.06
CA LYS A 67 1.67 -17.17 -6.68
C LYS A 67 1.35 -17.42 -5.20
N LYS A 68 0.69 -18.55 -4.90
CA LYS A 68 0.32 -18.96 -3.53
C LYS A 68 1.50 -18.95 -2.55
N SER A 69 2.69 -19.33 -3.01
CA SER A 69 3.92 -19.29 -2.20
C SER A 69 4.29 -17.87 -1.78
N SER A 70 4.20 -16.90 -2.69
CA SER A 70 4.50 -15.49 -2.39
C SER A 70 3.49 -14.92 -1.38
N VAL A 71 2.20 -15.22 -1.57
CA VAL A 71 1.14 -14.80 -0.63
C VAL A 71 1.33 -15.44 0.74
N SER A 72 1.70 -16.71 0.80
CA SER A 72 1.96 -17.38 2.09
C SER A 72 3.08 -16.70 2.88
N ILE A 73 4.16 -16.29 2.22
CA ILE A 73 5.26 -15.52 2.84
C ILE A 73 4.76 -14.15 3.31
N ALA A 74 3.96 -13.45 2.50
CA ALA A 74 3.41 -12.16 2.85
C ALA A 74 2.48 -12.25 4.07
N MET A 75 1.61 -13.27 4.13
CA MET A 75 0.72 -13.49 5.29
C MET A 75 1.53 -13.79 6.57
N LYS A 76 2.62 -14.56 6.46
CA LYS A 76 3.53 -14.78 7.59
C LYS A 76 4.11 -13.45 8.09
N ASN A 77 4.64 -12.62 7.18
CA ASN A 77 5.23 -11.32 7.52
C ASN A 77 4.20 -10.36 8.15
N LEU A 78 2.97 -10.30 7.61
CA LEU A 78 1.89 -9.48 8.17
C LEU A 78 1.47 -9.95 9.57
N ARG A 79 1.46 -11.26 9.82
CA ARG A 79 1.20 -11.82 11.15
C ARG A 79 2.32 -11.48 12.14
N GLU A 80 3.57 -11.60 11.73
CA GLU A 80 4.73 -11.22 12.55
C GLU A 80 4.73 -9.73 12.92
N LYS A 81 4.25 -8.88 12.02
CA LYS A 81 4.04 -7.44 12.26
C LYS A 81 2.76 -7.11 13.04
N ASN A 82 1.99 -8.13 13.42
CA ASN A 82 0.71 -7.99 14.13
C ASN A 82 -0.36 -7.16 13.37
N HIS A 83 -0.35 -7.22 12.03
CA HIS A 83 -1.40 -6.60 11.22
C HIS A 83 -2.55 -7.54 10.90
N ILE A 84 -2.32 -8.86 10.97
CA ILE A 84 -3.33 -9.90 10.83
C ILE A 84 -3.20 -10.97 11.90
N THR A 85 -4.30 -11.67 12.16
CA THR A 85 -4.31 -12.95 12.87
C THR A 85 -4.71 -14.06 11.90
N VAL A 86 -4.22 -15.26 12.15
CA VAL A 86 -4.56 -16.45 11.37
C VAL A 86 -4.95 -17.55 12.34
N THR A 87 -6.16 -18.10 12.20
CA THR A 87 -6.63 -19.21 13.03
C THR A 87 -6.01 -20.54 12.61
N ASP A 88 -6.17 -21.58 13.43
CA ASP A 88 -5.73 -22.95 13.08
C ASP A 88 -6.41 -23.49 11.82
N ALA A 89 -7.65 -23.04 11.52
CA ALA A 89 -8.36 -23.36 10.28
C ALA A 89 -7.87 -22.56 9.07
N GLY A 90 -6.88 -21.67 9.23
CA GLY A 90 -6.31 -20.84 8.18
C GLY A 90 -7.14 -19.62 7.80
N TYR A 91 -8.10 -19.19 8.65
CA TYR A 91 -8.89 -17.97 8.44
C TYR A 91 -8.09 -16.75 8.87
N ILE A 92 -8.11 -15.72 8.03
CA ILE A 92 -7.35 -14.48 8.19
C ILE A 92 -8.30 -13.38 8.66
N TYR A 93 -7.89 -12.66 9.70
CA TYR A 93 -8.57 -11.47 10.20
C TYR A 93 -7.59 -10.32 10.35
N LEU A 94 -8.03 -9.11 10.00
CA LEU A 94 -7.29 -7.89 10.26
C LEU A 94 -7.30 -7.60 11.76
N THR A 95 -6.16 -7.20 12.31
CA THR A 95 -6.08 -6.59 13.64
C THR A 95 -6.50 -5.11 13.54
N GLU A 96 -6.58 -4.39 14.66
CA GLU A 96 -6.83 -2.95 14.63
C GLU A 96 -5.81 -2.19 13.81
N SER A 97 -4.52 -2.53 13.96
CA SER A 97 -3.45 -1.88 13.18
C SER A 97 -3.52 -2.23 11.69
N GLY A 98 -3.81 -3.49 11.35
CA GLY A 98 -3.98 -3.90 9.96
C GLY A 98 -5.22 -3.26 9.32
N LYS A 99 -6.31 -3.17 10.08
CA LYS A 99 -7.55 -2.54 9.62
C LYS A 99 -7.37 -1.04 9.37
N ALA A 100 -6.67 -0.34 10.27
CA ALA A 100 -6.40 1.09 10.09
C ALA A 100 -5.62 1.39 8.80
N ILE A 101 -4.62 0.55 8.47
CA ILE A 101 -3.87 0.67 7.22
C ILE A 101 -4.77 0.36 6.02
N ALA A 102 -5.51 -0.75 6.07
CA ALA A 102 -6.40 -1.17 4.99
C ALA A 102 -7.50 -0.13 4.70
N ASP A 103 -8.13 0.42 5.74
CA ASP A 103 -9.17 1.44 5.61
C ASP A 103 -8.61 2.72 4.97
N MET A 104 -7.40 3.14 5.35
CA MET A 104 -6.73 4.32 4.79
C MET A 104 -6.44 4.15 3.28
N ILE A 105 -5.91 3.00 2.88
CA ILE A 105 -5.62 2.73 1.46
C ILE A 105 -6.92 2.60 0.67
N TYR A 106 -7.91 1.89 1.19
CA TYR A 106 -9.21 1.74 0.56
C TYR A 106 -9.94 3.10 0.37
N GLU A 107 -9.86 4.01 1.34
CA GLU A 107 -10.40 5.37 1.20
C GLU A 107 -9.71 6.13 0.07
N ARG A 108 -8.37 6.03 -0.02
CA ARG A 108 -7.58 6.64 -1.09
C ARG A 108 -7.98 6.10 -2.44
N HIS A 109 -8.05 4.78 -2.59
CA HIS A 109 -8.47 4.10 -3.80
C HIS A 109 -9.81 4.62 -4.30
N GLN A 110 -10.83 4.58 -3.45
CA GLN A 110 -12.18 5.02 -3.82
C GLN A 110 -12.25 6.49 -4.22
N LEU A 111 -11.60 7.37 -3.47
CA LEU A 111 -11.60 8.81 -3.78
C LEU A 111 -10.89 9.09 -5.11
N LEU A 112 -9.70 8.52 -5.32
CA LEU A 112 -8.91 8.73 -6.54
C LEU A 112 -9.61 8.16 -7.77
N THR A 113 -10.17 6.94 -7.67
CA THR A 113 -10.97 6.35 -8.75
C THR A 113 -12.13 7.25 -9.14
N SER A 114 -12.94 7.67 -8.15
CA SER A 114 -14.09 8.55 -8.39
C SER A 114 -13.67 9.91 -8.97
N CYS A 115 -12.56 10.47 -8.52
CA CYS A 115 -12.02 11.72 -9.03
C CYS A 115 -11.62 11.58 -10.51
N LEU A 116 -10.89 10.54 -10.86
CA LEU A 116 -10.45 10.28 -12.23
C LEU A 116 -11.64 10.03 -13.19
N GLU A 117 -12.65 9.26 -12.74
CA GLU A 117 -13.87 9.04 -13.52
C GLU A 117 -14.62 10.37 -13.80
N LYS A 118 -14.74 11.24 -12.81
CA LYS A 118 -15.39 12.55 -12.97
C LYS A 118 -14.60 13.49 -13.87
N LEU A 119 -13.29 13.31 -13.99
CA LEU A 119 -12.44 14.00 -14.95
C LEU A 119 -12.56 13.44 -16.38
N GLY A 120 -13.35 12.38 -16.58
CA GLY A 120 -13.60 11.76 -17.89
C GLY A 120 -12.69 10.58 -18.21
N VAL A 121 -11.92 10.08 -17.25
CA VAL A 121 -11.14 8.85 -17.41
C VAL A 121 -12.11 7.66 -17.36
N SER A 122 -11.91 6.66 -18.23
CA SER A 122 -12.74 5.44 -18.20
C SER A 122 -12.54 4.69 -16.87
N ALA A 123 -13.60 4.04 -16.38
CA ALA A 123 -13.60 3.33 -15.08
C ALA A 123 -12.43 2.33 -14.96
N GLU A 124 -12.15 1.56 -16.03
CA GLU A 124 -11.06 0.59 -16.06
C GLU A 124 -9.67 1.24 -15.87
N ILE A 125 -9.44 2.39 -16.50
CA ILE A 125 -8.17 3.12 -16.38
C ILE A 125 -8.10 3.84 -15.02
N ALA A 126 -9.20 4.46 -14.59
CA ALA A 126 -9.29 5.15 -13.31
C ALA A 126 -8.96 4.21 -12.13
N GLU A 127 -9.51 2.99 -12.11
CA GLU A 127 -9.22 1.97 -11.11
C GLU A 127 -7.73 1.57 -11.11
N LYS A 128 -7.16 1.30 -12.29
CA LYS A 128 -5.75 0.92 -12.43
C LYS A 128 -4.78 2.02 -12.00
N ASP A 129 -5.10 3.27 -12.31
CA ASP A 129 -4.22 4.38 -11.97
C ASP A 129 -4.38 4.79 -10.51
N ALA A 130 -5.60 4.77 -9.95
CA ALA A 130 -5.84 4.95 -8.53
C ALA A 130 -5.03 3.97 -7.69
N CYS A 131 -5.02 2.68 -8.06
CA CYS A 131 -4.25 1.63 -7.38
C CYS A 131 -2.74 1.89 -7.35
N LYS A 132 -2.18 2.62 -8.33
CA LYS A 132 -0.77 3.01 -8.31
C LYS A 132 -0.53 4.27 -7.48
N ILE A 133 -1.43 5.24 -7.56
CA ILE A 133 -1.28 6.55 -6.93
C ILE A 133 -1.47 6.46 -5.41
N GLU A 134 -2.39 5.63 -4.92
CA GLU A 134 -2.77 5.55 -3.51
C GLU A 134 -1.63 5.23 -2.56
N HIS A 135 -0.64 4.47 -3.03
CA HIS A 135 0.54 4.07 -2.25
C HIS A 135 1.63 5.14 -2.22
N VAL A 136 1.71 5.98 -3.26
CA VAL A 136 2.81 6.96 -3.43
C VAL A 136 2.40 8.39 -3.08
N ILE A 137 1.10 8.68 -3.05
CA ILE A 137 0.60 10.02 -2.75
C ILE A 137 0.85 10.38 -1.28
N SER A 138 1.39 11.57 -1.04
CA SER A 138 1.57 12.06 0.34
C SER A 138 0.21 12.29 1.02
N LYS A 139 0.20 12.21 2.35
CA LYS A 139 -1.00 12.52 3.14
C LYS A 139 -1.50 13.94 2.86
N GLU A 140 -0.60 14.91 2.77
CA GLU A 140 -0.94 16.32 2.50
C GLU A 140 -1.63 16.49 1.14
N SER A 141 -1.05 15.89 0.08
CA SER A 141 -1.64 15.94 -1.26
C SER A 141 -3.00 15.23 -1.32
N PHE A 142 -3.14 14.09 -0.65
CA PHE A 142 -4.40 13.37 -0.58
C PHE A 142 -5.49 14.19 0.13
N GLU A 143 -5.20 14.78 1.29
CA GLU A 143 -6.17 15.62 2.01
C GLU A 143 -6.57 16.86 1.18
N ALA A 144 -5.63 17.49 0.45
CA ALA A 144 -5.95 18.59 -0.44
C ALA A 144 -6.92 18.18 -1.55
N ILE A 145 -6.69 17.03 -2.20
CA ILE A 145 -7.61 16.46 -3.21
C ILE A 145 -8.97 16.17 -2.58
N LYS A 146 -9.01 15.57 -1.40
CA LYS A 146 -10.23 15.22 -0.68
C LYS A 146 -11.09 16.46 -0.37
N GLU A 147 -10.48 17.52 0.10
CA GLU A 147 -11.18 18.79 0.35
C GLU A 147 -11.68 19.44 -0.96
N TYR A 148 -10.86 19.44 -2.01
CA TYR A 148 -11.28 19.96 -3.31
C TYR A 148 -12.48 19.18 -3.88
N VAL A 149 -12.44 17.85 -3.82
CA VAL A 149 -13.54 16.98 -4.29
C VAL A 149 -14.82 17.24 -3.50
N LYS A 150 -14.75 17.36 -2.18
CA LYS A 150 -15.92 17.69 -1.34
C LYS A 150 -16.55 19.05 -1.70
N ALA A 151 -15.72 20.04 -2.03
CA ALA A 151 -16.19 21.40 -2.30
C ALA A 151 -16.78 21.56 -3.72
N ASN A 152 -16.25 20.82 -4.72
CA ASN A 152 -16.52 21.09 -6.13
C ASN A 152 -17.22 19.95 -6.87
N ILE A 153 -17.24 18.74 -6.29
CA ILE A 153 -17.76 17.54 -6.94
C ILE A 153 -18.90 16.98 -6.10
N ARG A 154 -20.11 17.45 -6.37
CA ARG A 154 -21.38 16.91 -5.86
C ARG A 154 -21.95 15.86 -6.78
#